data_59adf98457eee33c393d53a586f69192
#
_entry.id   59adf98457eee33c393d53a586f69192
#
_cell.length_a   1.000
_cell.length_b   1.000
_cell.length_c   1.000
_cell.angle_alpha   90.00
_cell.angle_beta   90.00
_cell.angle_gamma   90.00
#
_symmetry.space_group_name_H-M   'P 1'
#
loop_
_entity.id
_entity.type
_entity.pdbx_description
1 polymer ?
#
loop_
_entity_poly.entity_id
_entity_poly.type
_entity_poly.pdbx_seq_one_letter_code
_entity_poly.pdbx_strand_id
1 'polypeptide(L)'
;MHQAAAKPLRLQSEANQSARWLDGLAIGMLAAAAAVAFATFRDYGLGWDDYTHSQYGALLVSLYRSNFADQRALSFVNLYMYGGGFDIVATLAAKILPFGLFETRRLLGAVVGLVGLFATWRLGRRLGGPLAGLLAITLLATCPLYYGHMFINAKDGPFAAVMAIALLGLVRAFLEYPRATPATIALCGIGVGLAIGARVLGGFAVANALLPLPLIAAVRWRAIGAKPASSECGAFLVPFVPAAILAYLVMGLVWPWSVLSPLNPFRAVEYFSNFFEKPWRELFDGQLIPVIDMPRSYVPTLFAVQVPELLLALGLCGTAVAIFAIVRNADRSTEGAGRRAALLATVLAVLLPVLITVVTRPAMYNGIRHFVFVLPPFAVLAGLAGAQIADGLRRYGKVAAGASIVALIVGTASPIVDMMRLHPYEYTDYNHLAGGVPRARQNFMLDYWGLALTQASRQLLADIAVRHEQPADGQWKIAVCGPHPPVAVALGPQFTTTWNPKGADFAMVVGEFYCAKLDAPVVFDIMREGVVYARLYDLRGRSISSLLTVPGIEQTNY
;
A
#
# COMPACT_ATOMS: atom_id res chain seq x y z
N MET A 1 -23.91 44.13 -6.94
CA MET A 1 -22.57 44.49 -6.44
C MET A 1 -22.50 44.16 -4.96
N HIS A 2 -22.04 42.98 -4.60
CA HIS A 2 -21.66 42.66 -3.22
C HIS A 2 -20.14 42.82 -3.13
N GLN A 3 -19.72 43.93 -2.51
CA GLN A 3 -18.35 44.13 -2.08
C GLN A 3 -18.03 43.04 -1.01
N ALA A 4 -17.20 42.08 -1.33
CA ALA A 4 -16.56 41.20 -0.36
C ALA A 4 -15.70 42.09 0.55
N ALA A 5 -16.15 42.33 1.79
CA ALA A 5 -15.39 43.10 2.77
C ALA A 5 -14.04 42.43 2.98
N ALA A 6 -12.97 43.15 2.66
CA ALA A 6 -11.60 42.71 2.89
C ALA A 6 -11.43 42.38 4.38
N LYS A 7 -11.05 41.14 4.71
CA LYS A 7 -10.72 40.74 6.08
C LYS A 7 -9.60 41.67 6.61
N PRO A 8 -9.73 42.18 7.84
CA PRO A 8 -8.73 43.08 8.43
C PRO A 8 -7.35 42.38 8.44
N LEU A 9 -6.30 43.12 8.14
CA LEU A 9 -4.89 42.67 8.00
C LEU A 9 -4.40 41.80 9.17
N ARG A 10 -4.89 42.08 10.39
CA ARG A 10 -4.59 41.28 11.60
C ARG A 10 -5.14 39.85 11.50
N LEU A 11 -6.38 39.65 11.06
CA LEU A 11 -7.01 38.35 10.89
C LEU A 11 -6.35 37.53 9.75
N GLN A 12 -5.83 38.22 8.73
CA GLN A 12 -5.07 37.54 7.66
C GLN A 12 -3.67 37.09 8.16
N SER A 13 -3.02 37.89 9.00
CA SER A 13 -1.73 37.54 9.61
C SER A 13 -1.86 36.33 10.55
N GLU A 14 -2.88 36.31 11.41
CA GLU A 14 -3.14 35.20 12.33
C GLU A 14 -3.52 33.91 11.60
N ALA A 15 -4.32 34.00 10.54
CA ALA A 15 -4.67 32.84 9.69
C ALA A 15 -3.44 32.28 8.96
N ASN A 16 -2.57 33.15 8.45
CA ASN A 16 -1.31 32.74 7.79
C ASN A 16 -0.33 32.10 8.80
N GLN A 17 -0.24 32.62 10.01
CA GLN A 17 0.60 32.08 11.06
C GLN A 17 0.10 30.70 11.50
N SER A 18 -1.20 30.53 11.74
CA SER A 18 -1.82 29.24 12.05
C SER A 18 -1.59 28.22 10.94
N ALA A 19 -1.72 28.61 9.67
CA ALA A 19 -1.44 27.74 8.53
C ALA A 19 0.00 27.23 8.52
N ARG A 20 0.98 28.13 8.78
CA ARG A 20 2.40 27.75 8.85
C ARG A 20 2.70 26.79 9.98
N TRP A 21 2.08 26.94 11.14
CA TRP A 21 2.20 26.02 12.28
C TRP A 21 1.71 24.62 11.94
N LEU A 22 0.52 24.51 11.33
CA LEU A 22 -0.04 23.21 10.92
C LEU A 22 0.79 22.53 9.84
N ASP A 23 1.33 23.29 8.88
CA ASP A 23 2.27 22.77 7.89
C ASP A 23 3.59 22.32 8.55
N GLY A 24 4.08 23.08 9.54
CA GLY A 24 5.24 22.71 10.34
C GLY A 24 5.05 21.39 11.10
N LEU A 25 3.87 21.18 11.70
CA LEU A 25 3.52 19.92 12.36
C LEU A 25 3.44 18.76 11.37
N ALA A 26 2.91 18.98 10.15
CA ALA A 26 2.86 17.94 9.12
C ALA A 26 4.27 17.54 8.64
N ILE A 27 5.17 18.52 8.49
CA ILE A 27 6.59 18.26 8.19
C ILE A 27 7.25 17.53 9.36
N GLY A 28 6.97 17.92 10.60
CA GLY A 28 7.44 17.23 11.81
C GLY A 28 6.99 15.76 11.86
N MET A 29 5.73 15.49 11.52
CA MET A 29 5.20 14.12 11.41
C MET A 29 5.93 13.31 10.34
N LEU A 30 6.16 13.89 9.15
CA LEU A 30 6.91 13.24 8.09
C LEU A 30 8.36 12.95 8.51
N ALA A 31 9.00 13.89 9.19
CA ALA A 31 10.36 13.73 9.69
C ALA A 31 10.43 12.65 10.79
N ALA A 32 9.45 12.61 11.69
CA ALA A 32 9.35 11.57 12.72
C ALA A 32 9.16 10.19 12.08
N ALA A 33 8.23 10.05 11.13
CA ALA A 33 8.04 8.80 10.38
C ALA A 33 9.32 8.37 9.65
N ALA A 34 10.04 9.32 9.03
CA ALA A 34 11.32 9.05 8.38
C ALA A 34 12.40 8.59 9.37
N ALA A 35 12.49 9.22 10.54
CA ALA A 35 13.45 8.85 11.59
C ALA A 35 13.19 7.43 12.12
N VAL A 36 11.92 7.10 12.41
CA VAL A 36 11.53 5.75 12.85
C VAL A 36 11.82 4.74 11.75
N ALA A 37 11.42 5.02 10.50
CA ALA A 37 11.66 4.14 9.37
C ALA A 37 13.16 3.88 9.15
N PHE A 38 14.01 4.90 9.24
CA PHE A 38 15.46 4.75 9.13
C PHE A 38 16.06 3.96 10.31
N ALA A 39 15.52 4.08 11.51
CA ALA A 39 15.99 3.34 12.66
C ALA A 39 15.62 1.84 12.59
N THR A 40 14.49 1.49 11.94
CA THR A 40 13.87 0.16 12.03
C THR A 40 13.89 -0.65 10.72
N PHE A 41 14.30 -0.09 9.58
CA PHE A 41 14.19 -0.79 8.28
C PHE A 41 14.91 -2.15 8.22
N ARG A 42 15.91 -2.40 9.08
CA ARG A 42 16.65 -3.66 9.17
C ARG A 42 15.93 -4.76 9.94
N ASP A 43 14.90 -4.40 10.70
CA ASP A 43 14.17 -5.35 11.53
C ASP A 43 13.24 -6.23 10.70
N TYR A 44 12.77 -5.70 9.55
CA TYR A 44 11.84 -6.38 8.67
C TYR A 44 12.47 -7.57 7.94
N GLY A 45 11.83 -8.72 8.09
CA GLY A 45 12.21 -9.97 7.45
C GLY A 45 11.96 -9.99 5.94
N LEU A 46 12.29 -11.11 5.31
CA LEU A 46 12.01 -11.37 3.89
C LEU A 46 10.72 -12.17 3.75
N GLY A 47 9.92 -11.84 2.74
CA GLY A 47 8.68 -12.54 2.42
C GLY A 47 8.78 -13.33 1.11
N TRP A 48 7.65 -13.93 0.71
CA TRP A 48 7.53 -14.81 -0.46
C TRP A 48 8.14 -14.24 -1.74
N ASP A 49 7.89 -12.98 -2.03
CA ASP A 49 8.21 -12.38 -3.33
C ASP A 49 9.60 -11.71 -3.37
N ASP A 50 10.23 -11.45 -2.24
CA ASP A 50 11.43 -10.60 -2.15
C ASP A 50 12.59 -11.11 -2.99
N TYR A 51 12.86 -12.42 -2.93
CA TYR A 51 13.96 -13.03 -3.66
C TYR A 51 13.73 -12.94 -5.17
N THR A 52 12.56 -13.34 -5.64
CA THR A 52 12.19 -13.32 -7.07
C THR A 52 12.21 -11.90 -7.63
N HIS A 53 11.70 -10.91 -6.87
CA HIS A 53 11.79 -9.51 -7.24
C HIS A 53 13.22 -8.99 -7.31
N SER A 54 14.11 -9.46 -6.43
CA SER A 54 15.52 -9.06 -6.50
C SER A 54 16.21 -9.58 -7.77
N GLN A 55 15.90 -10.80 -8.19
CA GLN A 55 16.36 -11.37 -9.45
C GLN A 55 15.81 -10.59 -10.66
N TYR A 56 14.51 -10.28 -10.64
CA TYR A 56 13.87 -9.50 -11.71
C TYR A 56 14.53 -8.13 -11.88
N GLY A 57 14.80 -7.43 -10.78
CA GLY A 57 15.54 -6.16 -10.81
C GLY A 57 16.91 -6.27 -11.45
N ALA A 58 17.67 -7.34 -11.14
CA ALA A 58 18.97 -7.60 -11.76
C ALA A 58 18.86 -7.85 -13.27
N LEU A 59 17.85 -8.62 -13.69
CA LEU A 59 17.58 -8.88 -15.11
C LEU A 59 17.15 -7.62 -15.86
N LEU A 60 16.33 -6.76 -15.27
CA LEU A 60 15.96 -5.47 -15.88
C LEU A 60 17.16 -4.53 -16.03
N VAL A 61 18.04 -4.47 -15.04
CA VAL A 61 19.29 -3.71 -15.15
C VAL A 61 20.18 -4.28 -16.26
N SER A 62 20.24 -5.61 -16.41
CA SER A 62 20.98 -6.28 -17.49
C SER A 62 20.39 -5.98 -18.87
N LEU A 63 19.06 -6.00 -19.01
CA LEU A 63 18.35 -5.60 -20.21
C LEU A 63 18.76 -4.21 -20.70
N TYR A 64 18.74 -3.21 -19.81
CA TYR A 64 19.13 -1.83 -20.17
C TYR A 64 20.63 -1.69 -20.44
N ARG A 65 21.50 -2.34 -19.66
CA ARG A 65 22.96 -2.28 -19.85
C ARG A 65 23.42 -2.93 -21.14
N SER A 66 22.72 -3.96 -21.59
CA SER A 66 23.03 -4.67 -22.83
C SER A 66 22.41 -4.02 -24.07
N ASN A 67 21.82 -2.81 -23.97
CA ASN A 67 21.01 -2.19 -25.01
C ASN A 67 19.94 -3.14 -25.58
N PHE A 68 19.21 -3.82 -24.69
CA PHE A 68 18.14 -4.78 -24.98
C PHE A 68 18.61 -6.11 -25.64
N ALA A 69 19.89 -6.42 -25.63
CA ALA A 69 20.38 -7.72 -26.10
C ALA A 69 20.04 -8.87 -25.13
N ASP A 70 20.12 -8.64 -23.83
CA ASP A 70 19.69 -9.60 -22.80
C ASP A 70 18.20 -9.44 -22.50
N GLN A 71 17.38 -10.30 -23.11
CA GLN A 71 15.91 -10.21 -23.02
C GLN A 71 15.29 -11.08 -21.92
N ARG A 72 16.08 -11.71 -21.05
CA ARG A 72 15.57 -12.62 -19.99
C ARG A 72 14.55 -11.94 -19.08
N ALA A 73 14.67 -10.63 -18.84
CA ALA A 73 13.69 -9.85 -18.06
C ALA A 73 12.29 -9.86 -18.69
N LEU A 74 12.17 -9.96 -20.01
CA LEU A 74 10.91 -9.85 -20.75
C LEU A 74 10.06 -11.13 -20.75
N SER A 75 10.56 -12.19 -20.10
CA SER A 75 9.87 -13.48 -19.95
C SER A 75 10.11 -14.12 -18.57
N PHE A 76 10.64 -13.35 -17.60
CA PHE A 76 10.99 -13.88 -16.30
C PHE A 76 9.74 -14.16 -15.44
N VAL A 77 9.44 -15.43 -15.22
CA VAL A 77 8.28 -15.94 -14.48
C VAL A 77 6.99 -15.29 -15.01
N ASN A 78 6.21 -14.58 -14.15
CA ASN A 78 5.11 -13.70 -14.53
C ASN A 78 5.41 -12.23 -14.17
N LEU A 79 6.61 -11.93 -13.68
CA LEU A 79 6.98 -10.58 -13.25
C LEU A 79 7.15 -9.61 -14.42
N TYR A 80 7.43 -10.10 -15.63
CA TYR A 80 7.46 -9.27 -16.84
C TYR A 80 6.11 -8.62 -17.17
N MET A 81 4.99 -9.17 -16.64
CA MET A 81 3.64 -8.59 -16.75
C MET A 81 3.37 -7.52 -15.68
N TYR A 82 4.32 -7.28 -14.77
CA TYR A 82 4.34 -6.15 -13.84
C TYR A 82 5.45 -5.19 -14.20
N GLY A 83 5.33 -3.94 -13.75
CA GLY A 83 6.45 -3.01 -13.82
C GLY A 83 7.51 -3.29 -12.75
N GLY A 84 8.76 -3.15 -13.16
CA GLY A 84 9.92 -3.36 -12.29
C GLY A 84 10.64 -2.08 -11.87
N GLY A 85 9.97 -0.91 -11.93
CA GLY A 85 10.62 0.37 -11.62
C GLY A 85 11.23 0.41 -10.23
N PHE A 86 10.54 -0.09 -9.21
CA PHE A 86 11.08 -0.23 -7.87
C PHE A 86 12.28 -1.17 -7.84
N ASP A 87 12.20 -2.30 -8.52
CA ASP A 87 13.23 -3.33 -8.55
C ASP A 87 14.52 -2.84 -9.24
N ILE A 88 14.38 -2.06 -10.33
CA ILE A 88 15.51 -1.40 -11.01
C ILE A 88 16.23 -0.46 -10.05
N VAL A 89 15.48 0.46 -9.42
CA VAL A 89 16.05 1.45 -8.50
C VAL A 89 16.72 0.76 -7.31
N ALA A 90 16.08 -0.26 -6.72
CA ALA A 90 16.62 -1.01 -5.60
C ALA A 90 17.91 -1.75 -5.96
N THR A 91 17.97 -2.36 -7.15
CA THR A 91 19.18 -3.04 -7.63
C THR A 91 20.33 -2.07 -7.87
N LEU A 92 20.04 -0.88 -8.42
CA LEU A 92 21.06 0.14 -8.63
C LEU A 92 21.54 0.75 -7.31
N ALA A 93 20.62 1.05 -6.40
CA ALA A 93 20.95 1.63 -5.10
C ALA A 93 21.77 0.68 -4.23
N ALA A 94 21.52 -0.62 -4.28
CA ALA A 94 22.30 -1.62 -3.55
C ALA A 94 23.77 -1.72 -4.00
N LYS A 95 24.15 -1.12 -5.14
CA LYS A 95 25.54 -1.02 -5.60
C LYS A 95 26.26 0.19 -5.03
N ILE A 96 25.52 1.15 -4.48
CA ILE A 96 26.05 2.45 -4.03
C ILE A 96 25.96 2.57 -2.51
N LEU A 97 24.86 2.07 -1.92
CA LEU A 97 24.60 2.17 -0.49
C LEU A 97 25.38 1.12 0.29
N PRO A 98 25.83 1.43 1.53
CA PRO A 98 26.62 0.52 2.36
C PRO A 98 25.76 -0.55 3.06
N PHE A 99 24.66 -0.97 2.44
CA PHE A 99 23.71 -1.93 2.98
C PHE A 99 23.62 -3.16 2.08
N GLY A 100 23.21 -4.31 2.64
CA GLY A 100 22.88 -5.48 1.87
C GLY A 100 21.72 -5.22 0.90
N LEU A 101 21.60 -6.07 -0.14
CA LEU A 101 20.56 -5.93 -1.18
C LEU A 101 19.15 -5.79 -0.57
N PHE A 102 18.80 -6.67 0.37
CA PHE A 102 17.47 -6.70 0.96
C PHE A 102 17.24 -5.54 1.95
N GLU A 103 18.26 -5.16 2.72
CA GLU A 103 18.20 -3.97 3.58
C GLU A 103 17.98 -2.70 2.75
N THR A 104 18.69 -2.58 1.61
CA THR A 104 18.50 -1.47 0.66
C THR A 104 17.07 -1.46 0.12
N ARG A 105 16.49 -2.61 -0.20
CA ARG A 105 15.09 -2.72 -0.65
C ARG A 105 14.11 -2.25 0.43
N ARG A 106 14.34 -2.61 1.71
CA ARG A 106 13.52 -2.13 2.85
C ARG A 106 13.60 -0.61 3.00
N LEU A 107 14.80 -0.07 2.97
CA LEU A 107 15.02 1.38 3.08
C LEU A 107 14.35 2.13 1.92
N LEU A 108 14.50 1.67 0.69
CA LEU A 108 13.87 2.30 -0.47
C LEU A 108 12.34 2.18 -0.44
N GLY A 109 11.81 1.05 0.01
CA GLY A 109 10.37 0.89 0.24
C GLY A 109 9.85 1.94 1.20
N ALA A 110 10.56 2.14 2.34
CA ALA A 110 10.25 3.19 3.29
C ALA A 110 10.29 4.59 2.66
N VAL A 111 11.34 4.92 1.89
CA VAL A 111 11.45 6.22 1.18
C VAL A 111 10.26 6.43 0.24
N VAL A 112 9.89 5.43 -0.55
CA VAL A 112 8.73 5.51 -1.45
C VAL A 112 7.42 5.67 -0.67
N GLY A 113 7.26 4.96 0.46
CA GLY A 113 6.11 5.13 1.34
C GLY A 113 6.02 6.53 1.95
N LEU A 114 7.16 7.12 2.36
CA LEU A 114 7.23 8.50 2.84
C LEU A 114 6.84 9.52 1.73
N VAL A 115 7.19 9.25 0.47
CA VAL A 115 6.70 10.06 -0.66
C VAL A 115 5.19 9.94 -0.80
N GLY A 116 4.60 8.77 -0.56
CA GLY A 116 3.14 8.57 -0.50
C GLY A 116 2.49 9.37 0.63
N LEU A 117 3.10 9.40 1.83
CA LEU A 117 2.67 10.26 2.95
C LEU A 117 2.72 11.74 2.58
N PHE A 118 3.80 12.18 1.96
CA PHE A 118 3.94 13.56 1.47
C PHE A 118 2.84 13.93 0.45
N ALA A 119 2.59 13.05 -0.52
CA ALA A 119 1.53 13.26 -1.51
C ALA A 119 0.15 13.36 -0.85
N THR A 120 -0.12 12.52 0.15
CA THR A 120 -1.37 12.51 0.94
C THR A 120 -1.55 13.81 1.73
N TRP A 121 -0.49 14.29 2.40
CA TRP A 121 -0.50 15.61 3.04
C TRP A 121 -0.85 16.72 2.05
N ARG A 122 -0.18 16.74 0.89
CA ARG A 122 -0.39 17.79 -0.13
C ARG A 122 -1.80 17.74 -0.73
N LEU A 123 -2.37 16.55 -0.90
CA LEU A 123 -3.76 16.35 -1.32
C LEU A 123 -4.74 16.94 -0.30
N GLY A 124 -4.65 16.51 0.95
CA GLY A 124 -5.54 16.98 2.03
C GLY A 124 -5.45 18.50 2.21
N ARG A 125 -4.23 19.05 2.16
CA ARG A 125 -3.97 20.49 2.26
C ARG A 125 -4.61 21.27 1.12
N ARG A 126 -4.61 20.74 -0.11
CA ARG A 126 -5.22 21.42 -1.27
C ARG A 126 -6.74 21.38 -1.26
N LEU A 127 -7.32 20.26 -0.83
CA LEU A 127 -8.78 20.08 -0.81
C LEU A 127 -9.45 20.72 0.40
N GLY A 128 -8.82 20.66 1.57
CA GLY A 128 -9.43 21.08 2.85
C GLY A 128 -8.58 22.01 3.71
N GLY A 129 -7.45 22.51 3.20
CA GLY A 129 -6.58 23.42 3.95
C GLY A 129 -5.57 22.71 4.86
N PRO A 130 -4.78 23.49 5.63
CA PRO A 130 -3.63 22.96 6.39
C PRO A 130 -4.01 21.90 7.42
N LEU A 131 -5.12 22.07 8.13
CA LEU A 131 -5.60 21.11 9.14
C LEU A 131 -6.00 19.78 8.50
N ALA A 132 -6.72 19.80 7.37
CA ALA A 132 -7.08 18.58 6.65
C ALA A 132 -5.83 17.84 6.14
N GLY A 133 -4.82 18.57 5.69
CA GLY A 133 -3.55 17.99 5.31
C GLY A 133 -2.81 17.32 6.48
N LEU A 134 -2.72 18.00 7.62
CA LEU A 134 -2.11 17.46 8.84
C LEU A 134 -2.83 16.19 9.30
N LEU A 135 -4.17 16.22 9.36
CA LEU A 135 -4.96 15.04 9.76
C LEU A 135 -4.78 13.88 8.79
N ALA A 136 -4.77 14.16 7.47
CA ALA A 136 -4.59 13.12 6.47
C ALA A 136 -3.25 12.40 6.60
N ILE A 137 -2.14 13.14 6.76
CA ILE A 137 -0.82 12.50 6.94
C ILE A 137 -0.72 11.77 8.29
N THR A 138 -1.26 12.34 9.38
CA THR A 138 -1.22 11.71 10.70
C THR A 138 -1.97 10.39 10.69
N LEU A 139 -3.21 10.37 10.19
CA LEU A 139 -4.04 9.16 10.12
C LEU A 139 -3.43 8.08 9.22
N LEU A 140 -2.77 8.45 8.13
CA LEU A 140 -2.11 7.47 7.26
C LEU A 140 -0.79 6.98 7.83
N ALA A 141 0.02 7.84 8.45
CA ALA A 141 1.29 7.47 9.06
C ALA A 141 1.12 6.55 10.27
N THR A 142 -0.03 6.67 10.97
CA THR A 142 -0.40 5.80 12.10
C THR A 142 -1.29 4.63 11.69
N CYS A 143 -1.40 4.31 10.40
CA CYS A 143 -2.11 3.14 9.89
C CYS A 143 -1.12 1.97 9.76
N PRO A 144 -1.22 0.91 10.61
CA PRO A 144 -0.29 -0.20 10.62
C PRO A 144 -0.17 -0.89 9.26
N LEU A 145 -1.30 -1.04 8.58
CA LEU A 145 -1.37 -1.66 7.25
C LEU A 145 -0.52 -0.88 6.22
N TYR A 146 -0.66 0.45 6.17
CA TYR A 146 0.13 1.27 5.24
C TYR A 146 1.62 1.27 5.63
N TYR A 147 1.90 1.48 6.92
CA TYR A 147 3.26 1.57 7.44
C TYR A 147 4.03 0.25 7.24
N GLY A 148 3.46 -0.88 7.62
CA GLY A 148 4.09 -2.19 7.44
C GLY A 148 4.38 -2.51 5.97
N HIS A 149 3.42 -2.21 5.07
CA HIS A 149 3.60 -2.43 3.63
C HIS A 149 4.66 -1.54 2.97
N MET A 150 5.10 -0.45 3.60
CA MET A 150 6.22 0.36 3.10
C MET A 150 7.51 -0.47 2.99
N PHE A 151 7.74 -1.40 3.93
CA PHE A 151 9.00 -2.14 4.03
C PHE A 151 8.98 -3.47 3.28
N ILE A 152 7.87 -4.18 3.32
CA ILE A 152 7.82 -5.60 3.00
C ILE A 152 7.34 -5.93 1.58
N ASN A 153 6.77 -4.96 0.89
CA ASN A 153 6.07 -5.23 -0.35
C ASN A 153 6.60 -4.37 -1.50
N ALA A 154 7.38 -4.99 -2.39
CA ALA A 154 7.98 -4.33 -3.55
C ALA A 154 6.96 -3.90 -4.63
N LYS A 155 5.70 -4.34 -4.53
CA LYS A 155 4.62 -4.05 -5.49
C LYS A 155 3.58 -3.10 -4.91
N ASP A 156 2.88 -3.54 -3.86
CA ASP A 156 1.67 -2.84 -3.37
C ASP A 156 2.00 -1.54 -2.63
N GLY A 157 3.09 -1.51 -1.84
CA GLY A 157 3.58 -0.30 -1.18
C GLY A 157 3.98 0.81 -2.18
N PRO A 158 4.91 0.55 -3.11
CA PRO A 158 5.25 1.50 -4.17
C PRO A 158 4.06 1.91 -5.03
N PHE A 159 3.16 0.97 -5.36
CA PHE A 159 1.94 1.27 -6.11
C PHE A 159 1.04 2.26 -5.38
N ALA A 160 0.86 2.12 -4.06
CA ALA A 160 0.09 3.06 -3.26
C ALA A 160 0.66 4.49 -3.32
N ALA A 161 1.98 4.62 -3.25
CA ALA A 161 2.64 5.92 -3.32
C ALA A 161 2.48 6.58 -4.71
N VAL A 162 2.68 5.83 -5.80
CA VAL A 162 2.56 6.40 -7.16
C VAL A 162 1.11 6.72 -7.52
N MET A 163 0.12 5.97 -7.01
CA MET A 163 -1.31 6.30 -7.14
C MET A 163 -1.66 7.60 -6.39
N ALA A 164 -1.08 7.83 -5.21
CA ALA A 164 -1.25 9.10 -4.49
C ALA A 164 -0.62 10.27 -5.25
N ILE A 165 0.54 10.08 -5.90
CA ILE A 165 1.18 11.09 -6.76
C ILE A 165 0.30 11.37 -7.99
N ALA A 166 -0.22 10.34 -8.67
CA ALA A 166 -1.12 10.50 -9.80
C ALA A 166 -2.37 11.29 -9.40
N LEU A 167 -3.00 10.93 -8.29
CA LEU A 167 -4.17 11.65 -7.76
C LEU A 167 -3.83 13.10 -7.38
N LEU A 168 -2.65 13.37 -6.82
CA LEU A 168 -2.21 14.74 -6.53
C LEU A 168 -2.10 15.57 -7.81
N GLY A 169 -1.56 15.00 -8.89
CA GLY A 169 -1.52 15.65 -10.20
C GLY A 169 -2.92 15.97 -10.72
N LEU A 170 -3.83 14.99 -10.69
CA LEU A 170 -5.20 15.14 -11.18
C LEU A 170 -6.01 16.17 -10.35
N VAL A 171 -5.92 16.10 -9.03
CA VAL A 171 -6.59 17.08 -8.13
C VAL A 171 -6.08 18.49 -8.41
N ARG A 172 -4.75 18.65 -8.61
CA ARG A 172 -4.19 19.95 -9.01
C ARG A 172 -4.75 20.42 -10.35
N ALA A 173 -4.78 19.54 -11.35
CA ALA A 173 -5.31 19.86 -12.66
C ALA A 173 -6.76 20.35 -12.59
N PHE A 174 -7.61 19.64 -11.86
CA PHE A 174 -9.01 20.05 -11.68
C PHE A 174 -9.16 21.36 -10.90
N LEU A 175 -8.35 21.60 -9.86
CA LEU A 175 -8.36 22.87 -9.12
C LEU A 175 -7.80 24.05 -9.93
N GLU A 176 -6.95 23.78 -10.92
CA GLU A 176 -6.40 24.77 -11.86
C GLU A 176 -7.28 24.93 -13.12
N TYR A 177 -8.45 24.26 -13.20
CA TYR A 177 -9.37 24.38 -14.33
C TYR A 177 -9.79 25.84 -14.54
N PRO A 178 -9.82 26.39 -15.75
CA PRO A 178 -9.70 25.69 -17.05
C PRO A 178 -8.28 25.62 -17.63
N ARG A 179 -7.24 26.01 -16.91
CA ARG A 179 -5.87 26.06 -17.42
C ARG A 179 -4.90 25.49 -16.40
N ALA A 180 -4.53 24.23 -16.59
CA ALA A 180 -3.51 23.58 -15.77
C ALA A 180 -2.11 24.13 -16.08
N THR A 181 -1.28 24.29 -15.05
CA THR A 181 0.11 24.72 -15.22
C THR A 181 0.97 23.61 -15.83
N PRO A 182 2.08 23.95 -16.55
CA PRO A 182 2.98 22.93 -17.10
C PRO A 182 3.52 21.95 -16.06
N ALA A 183 3.81 22.43 -14.85
CA ALA A 183 4.23 21.57 -13.74
C ALA A 183 3.15 20.57 -13.31
N THR A 184 1.88 20.97 -13.35
CA THR A 184 0.74 20.08 -13.07
C THR A 184 0.55 19.04 -14.18
N ILE A 185 0.67 19.46 -15.44
CA ILE A 185 0.60 18.57 -16.61
C ILE A 185 1.72 17.51 -16.54
N ALA A 186 2.96 17.94 -16.24
CA ALA A 186 4.08 17.02 -16.06
C ALA A 186 3.85 16.04 -14.89
N LEU A 187 3.35 16.54 -13.75
CA LEU A 187 3.03 15.70 -12.59
C LEU A 187 1.96 14.65 -12.91
N CYS A 188 0.93 15.01 -13.70
CA CYS A 188 -0.09 14.06 -14.17
C CYS A 188 0.55 12.99 -15.06
N GLY A 189 1.36 13.38 -16.04
CA GLY A 189 2.03 12.44 -16.94
C GLY A 189 2.95 11.47 -16.19
N ILE A 190 3.82 11.98 -15.33
CA ILE A 190 4.72 11.15 -14.50
C ILE A 190 3.91 10.24 -13.57
N GLY A 191 2.93 10.79 -12.84
CA GLY A 191 2.14 10.05 -11.88
C GLY A 191 1.34 8.91 -12.51
N VAL A 192 0.64 9.18 -13.62
CA VAL A 192 -0.13 8.16 -14.35
C VAL A 192 0.79 7.12 -14.98
N GLY A 193 1.92 7.55 -15.58
CA GLY A 193 2.91 6.66 -16.17
C GLY A 193 3.52 5.69 -15.14
N LEU A 194 3.91 6.20 -13.96
CA LEU A 194 4.39 5.39 -12.86
C LEU A 194 3.30 4.44 -12.31
N ALA A 195 2.04 4.90 -12.21
CA ALA A 195 0.95 4.09 -11.70
C ALA A 195 0.66 2.88 -12.61
N ILE A 196 0.49 3.09 -13.92
CA ILE A 196 0.28 2.01 -14.89
C ILE A 196 1.56 1.16 -15.00
N GLY A 197 2.73 1.83 -15.01
CA GLY A 197 4.03 1.18 -15.06
C GLY A 197 4.38 0.35 -13.81
N ALA A 198 3.72 0.56 -12.68
CA ALA A 198 3.89 -0.29 -11.50
C ALA A 198 2.97 -1.52 -11.54
N ARG A 199 1.68 -1.30 -11.89
CA ARG A 199 0.67 -2.37 -11.96
C ARG A 199 -0.43 -1.98 -12.97
N VAL A 200 -1.01 -2.97 -13.62
CA VAL A 200 -2.17 -2.76 -14.54
C VAL A 200 -3.35 -2.07 -13.85
N LEU A 201 -3.51 -2.24 -12.54
CA LEU A 201 -4.49 -1.51 -11.73
C LEU A 201 -4.26 0.01 -11.73
N GLY A 202 -3.10 0.50 -12.17
CA GLY A 202 -2.86 1.92 -12.46
C GLY A 202 -3.82 2.51 -13.49
N GLY A 203 -4.53 1.68 -14.27
CA GLY A 203 -5.67 2.10 -15.09
C GLY A 203 -6.75 2.85 -14.30
N PHE A 204 -6.89 2.64 -12.99
CA PHE A 204 -7.75 3.46 -12.14
C PHE A 204 -7.34 4.94 -12.11
N ALA A 205 -6.06 5.27 -12.27
CA ALA A 205 -5.63 6.66 -12.39
C ALA A 205 -6.20 7.32 -13.66
N VAL A 206 -6.29 6.56 -14.77
CA VAL A 206 -6.93 7.03 -16.00
C VAL A 206 -8.45 7.21 -15.80
N ALA A 207 -9.12 6.25 -15.15
CA ALA A 207 -10.53 6.38 -14.81
C ALA A 207 -10.78 7.62 -13.93
N ASN A 208 -9.94 7.88 -12.92
CA ASN A 208 -10.00 9.05 -12.07
C ASN A 208 -9.73 10.37 -12.83
N ALA A 209 -9.00 10.33 -13.94
CA ALA A 209 -8.79 11.49 -14.81
C ALA A 209 -10.02 11.77 -15.68
N LEU A 210 -10.65 10.73 -16.22
CA LEU A 210 -11.70 10.85 -17.25
C LEU A 210 -13.10 11.01 -16.65
N LEU A 211 -13.46 10.26 -15.59
CA LEU A 211 -14.82 10.24 -15.03
C LEU A 211 -15.31 11.58 -14.45
N PRO A 212 -14.46 12.50 -13.95
CA PRO A 212 -14.91 13.82 -13.52
C PRO A 212 -15.18 14.80 -14.67
N LEU A 213 -14.70 14.54 -15.90
CA LEU A 213 -14.85 15.46 -17.02
C LEU A 213 -16.32 15.70 -17.43
N PRO A 214 -17.19 14.68 -17.51
CA PRO A 214 -18.62 14.88 -17.75
C PRO A 214 -19.28 15.78 -16.72
N LEU A 215 -18.85 15.73 -15.45
CA LEU A 215 -19.36 16.61 -14.40
C LEU A 215 -18.97 18.07 -14.68
N ILE A 216 -17.71 18.34 -15.02
CA ILE A 216 -17.26 19.67 -15.42
C ILE A 216 -18.10 20.17 -16.60
N ALA A 217 -18.20 19.36 -17.67
CA ALA A 217 -18.94 19.70 -18.87
C ALA A 217 -20.40 20.03 -18.56
N ALA A 218 -21.09 19.22 -17.75
CA ALA A 218 -22.48 19.44 -17.37
C ALA A 218 -22.66 20.71 -16.51
N VAL A 219 -21.76 20.99 -15.57
CA VAL A 219 -21.80 22.19 -14.74
C VAL A 219 -21.60 23.44 -15.58
N ARG A 220 -20.60 23.42 -16.47
CA ARG A 220 -20.27 24.57 -17.34
C ARG A 220 -21.32 24.77 -18.43
N TRP A 221 -21.85 23.69 -19.00
CA TRP A 221 -22.95 23.79 -19.96
C TRP A 221 -24.16 24.55 -19.37
N ARG A 222 -24.54 24.19 -18.15
CA ARG A 222 -25.65 24.89 -17.45
C ARG A 222 -25.33 26.34 -17.08
N ALA A 223 -24.05 26.73 -17.05
CA ALA A 223 -23.61 28.08 -16.71
C ALA A 223 -23.51 29.00 -17.94
N ILE A 224 -22.92 28.52 -19.03
CA ILE A 224 -22.50 29.34 -20.18
C ILE A 224 -23.01 28.81 -21.53
N GLY A 225 -23.78 27.72 -21.56
CA GLY A 225 -24.27 27.08 -22.78
C GLY A 225 -23.29 26.07 -23.39
N ALA A 226 -23.78 25.28 -24.36
CA ALA A 226 -23.05 24.12 -24.92
C ALA A 226 -21.74 24.49 -25.63
N LYS A 227 -21.79 25.42 -26.60
CA LYS A 227 -20.62 25.79 -27.41
C LYS A 227 -19.47 26.37 -26.60
N PRO A 228 -19.68 27.38 -25.70
CA PRO A 228 -18.61 27.89 -24.85
C PRO A 228 -18.06 26.83 -23.89
N ALA A 229 -18.93 25.99 -23.30
CA ALA A 229 -18.50 24.93 -22.38
C ALA A 229 -17.62 23.87 -23.09
N SER A 230 -17.99 23.44 -24.29
CA SER A 230 -17.18 22.49 -25.06
C SER A 230 -15.83 23.08 -25.47
N SER A 231 -15.78 24.35 -25.85
CA SER A 231 -14.53 25.05 -26.16
C SER A 231 -13.63 25.16 -24.91
N GLU A 232 -14.20 25.49 -23.75
CA GLU A 232 -13.48 25.56 -22.47
C GLU A 232 -12.92 24.20 -22.06
N CYS A 233 -13.73 23.13 -22.16
CA CYS A 233 -13.27 21.75 -21.90
C CYS A 233 -12.19 21.32 -22.90
N GLY A 234 -12.32 21.64 -24.18
CA GLY A 234 -11.31 21.34 -25.19
C GLY A 234 -9.97 22.06 -24.89
N ALA A 235 -10.05 23.35 -24.54
CA ALA A 235 -8.87 24.12 -24.14
C ALA A 235 -8.18 23.57 -22.88
N PHE A 236 -8.95 22.97 -21.98
CA PHE A 236 -8.40 22.28 -20.80
C PHE A 236 -7.73 20.96 -21.17
N LEU A 237 -8.30 20.17 -22.09
CA LEU A 237 -7.81 18.83 -22.43
C LEU A 237 -6.59 18.84 -23.36
N VAL A 238 -6.52 19.76 -24.31
CA VAL A 238 -5.42 19.82 -25.31
C VAL A 238 -4.02 19.82 -24.64
N PRO A 239 -3.76 20.59 -23.56
CA PRO A 239 -2.47 20.58 -22.89
C PRO A 239 -2.10 19.24 -22.21
N PHE A 240 -3.03 18.28 -22.08
CA PHE A 240 -2.74 16.96 -21.52
C PHE A 240 -2.24 15.94 -22.57
N VAL A 241 -2.21 16.28 -23.87
CA VAL A 241 -1.57 15.43 -24.88
C VAL A 241 -0.10 15.17 -24.57
N PRO A 242 0.75 16.18 -24.24
CA PRO A 242 2.10 15.93 -23.75
C PRO A 242 2.16 15.09 -22.47
N ALA A 243 1.19 15.24 -21.56
CA ALA A 243 1.11 14.40 -20.36
C ALA A 243 0.88 12.92 -20.71
N ALA A 244 0.01 12.62 -21.69
CA ALA A 244 -0.21 11.25 -22.14
C ALA A 244 1.05 10.65 -22.80
N ILE A 245 1.77 11.42 -23.60
CA ILE A 245 3.06 11.00 -24.17
C ILE A 245 4.07 10.73 -23.05
N LEU A 246 4.19 11.64 -22.09
CA LEU A 246 5.09 11.48 -20.95
C LEU A 246 4.70 10.25 -20.10
N ALA A 247 3.40 10.02 -19.89
CA ALA A 247 2.92 8.83 -19.17
C ALA A 247 3.32 7.53 -19.90
N TYR A 248 3.18 7.49 -21.21
CA TYR A 248 3.59 6.34 -22.04
C TYR A 248 5.10 6.10 -21.96
N LEU A 249 5.93 7.14 -22.04
CA LEU A 249 7.38 7.04 -21.93
C LEU A 249 7.82 6.57 -20.53
N VAL A 250 7.23 7.13 -19.47
CA VAL A 250 7.51 6.73 -18.08
C VAL A 250 7.07 5.29 -17.84
N MET A 251 5.88 4.91 -18.30
CA MET A 251 5.40 3.52 -18.25
C MET A 251 6.39 2.57 -18.93
N GLY A 252 6.82 2.87 -20.16
CA GLY A 252 7.77 2.04 -20.91
C GLY A 252 9.14 1.93 -20.24
N LEU A 253 9.61 3.02 -19.60
CA LEU A 253 10.87 3.02 -18.86
C LEU A 253 10.83 2.09 -17.64
N VAL A 254 9.75 2.07 -16.88
CA VAL A 254 9.64 1.23 -15.67
C VAL A 254 9.03 -0.15 -15.93
N TRP A 255 8.39 -0.33 -17.08
CA TRP A 255 7.76 -1.58 -17.53
C TRP A 255 8.01 -1.80 -19.03
N PRO A 256 9.25 -2.19 -19.42
CA PRO A 256 9.65 -2.27 -20.83
C PRO A 256 8.82 -3.24 -21.67
N TRP A 257 8.33 -4.34 -21.10
CA TRP A 257 7.46 -5.27 -21.82
C TRP A 257 6.14 -4.63 -22.27
N SER A 258 5.61 -3.66 -21.55
CA SER A 258 4.34 -2.99 -21.86
C SER A 258 4.34 -2.29 -23.22
N VAL A 259 5.49 -1.83 -23.70
CA VAL A 259 5.63 -1.06 -24.95
C VAL A 259 6.11 -1.90 -26.14
N LEU A 260 6.43 -3.19 -25.95
CA LEU A 260 6.77 -4.10 -27.04
C LEU A 260 5.58 -4.38 -27.96
N SER A 261 4.37 -4.27 -27.43
CA SER A 261 3.11 -4.30 -28.19
C SER A 261 2.10 -3.40 -27.51
N PRO A 262 1.31 -2.61 -28.25
CA PRO A 262 0.27 -1.75 -27.67
C PRO A 262 -0.78 -2.51 -26.85
N LEU A 263 -0.95 -3.82 -27.13
CA LEU A 263 -1.91 -4.67 -26.44
C LEU A 263 -1.37 -5.31 -25.15
N ASN A 264 -0.06 -5.21 -24.87
CA ASN A 264 0.54 -5.87 -23.71
C ASN A 264 -0.07 -5.44 -22.36
N PRO A 265 -0.39 -4.17 -22.09
CA PRO A 265 -1.09 -3.82 -20.86
C PRO A 265 -2.46 -4.52 -20.72
N PHE A 266 -3.20 -4.69 -21.82
CA PHE A 266 -4.49 -5.41 -21.80
C PHE A 266 -4.31 -6.92 -21.61
N ARG A 267 -3.27 -7.52 -22.21
CA ARG A 267 -2.90 -8.93 -21.97
C ARG A 267 -2.54 -9.19 -20.51
N ALA A 268 -1.86 -8.24 -19.85
CA ALA A 268 -1.58 -8.34 -18.44
C ALA A 268 -2.87 -8.25 -17.59
N VAL A 269 -3.85 -7.38 -17.96
CA VAL A 269 -5.17 -7.35 -17.30
C VAL A 269 -5.88 -8.70 -17.45
N GLU A 270 -5.91 -9.25 -18.65
CA GLU A 270 -6.52 -10.55 -18.93
C GLU A 270 -5.87 -11.67 -18.11
N TYR A 271 -4.54 -11.74 -18.11
CA TYR A 271 -3.79 -12.72 -17.34
C TYR A 271 -4.12 -12.64 -15.84
N PHE A 272 -4.07 -11.45 -15.25
CA PHE A 272 -4.33 -11.29 -13.82
C PHE A 272 -5.80 -11.44 -13.42
N SER A 273 -6.73 -11.28 -14.35
CA SER A 273 -8.14 -11.56 -14.13
C SER A 273 -8.43 -13.06 -13.98
N ASN A 274 -7.56 -13.91 -14.56
CA ASN A 274 -7.68 -15.37 -14.56
C ASN A 274 -6.55 -16.07 -13.78
N PHE A 275 -5.81 -15.33 -12.93
CA PHE A 275 -4.53 -15.76 -12.35
C PHE A 275 -4.61 -16.99 -11.43
N PHE A 276 -5.78 -17.33 -10.86
CA PHE A 276 -5.91 -18.44 -9.93
C PHE A 276 -6.68 -19.63 -10.52
N GLU A 277 -6.01 -20.39 -11.35
CA GLU A 277 -6.44 -21.72 -11.79
C GLU A 277 -6.12 -22.83 -10.75
N LYS A 278 -5.31 -22.54 -9.72
CA LYS A 278 -4.88 -23.49 -8.70
C LYS A 278 -5.80 -23.47 -7.48
N PRO A 279 -5.99 -24.62 -6.78
CA PRO A 279 -6.89 -24.72 -5.63
C PRO A 279 -6.27 -24.11 -4.35
N TRP A 280 -5.94 -22.82 -4.37
CA TRP A 280 -5.50 -22.08 -3.20
C TRP A 280 -6.70 -21.74 -2.31
N ARG A 281 -6.55 -21.92 -1.01
CA ARG A 281 -7.55 -21.54 0.00
C ARG A 281 -7.02 -20.44 0.89
N GLU A 282 -7.91 -19.60 1.37
CA GLU A 282 -7.66 -18.52 2.30
C GLU A 282 -8.55 -18.66 3.52
N LEU A 283 -8.04 -18.35 4.71
CA LEU A 283 -8.84 -18.24 5.90
C LEU A 283 -9.54 -16.89 5.92
N PHE A 284 -10.87 -16.91 5.81
CA PHE A 284 -11.70 -15.71 5.86
C PHE A 284 -12.96 -15.97 6.66
N ASP A 285 -13.21 -15.12 7.67
CA ASP A 285 -14.35 -15.19 8.59
C ASP A 285 -14.49 -16.59 9.23
N GLY A 286 -13.35 -17.17 9.65
CA GLY A 286 -13.26 -18.48 10.27
C GLY A 286 -13.46 -19.66 9.34
N GLN A 287 -13.56 -19.44 8.02
CA GLN A 287 -13.76 -20.48 7.02
C GLN A 287 -12.61 -20.55 6.03
N LEU A 288 -12.25 -21.77 5.60
CA LEU A 288 -11.29 -21.99 4.54
C LEU A 288 -11.99 -21.95 3.18
N ILE A 289 -11.89 -20.81 2.51
CA ILE A 289 -12.58 -20.52 1.26
C ILE A 289 -11.59 -20.63 0.09
N PRO A 290 -11.94 -21.35 -1.01
CA PRO A 290 -11.15 -21.29 -2.24
C PRO A 290 -11.07 -19.84 -2.74
N VAL A 291 -9.90 -19.41 -3.18
CA VAL A 291 -9.64 -18.01 -3.59
C VAL A 291 -10.57 -17.55 -4.72
N ILE A 292 -10.94 -18.47 -5.63
CA ILE A 292 -11.88 -18.20 -6.72
C ILE A 292 -13.34 -18.02 -6.25
N ASP A 293 -13.67 -18.53 -5.05
CA ASP A 293 -15.02 -18.47 -4.47
C ASP A 293 -15.16 -17.37 -3.41
N MET A 294 -14.13 -16.52 -3.27
CA MET A 294 -14.08 -15.48 -2.24
C MET A 294 -15.35 -14.60 -2.28
N PRO A 295 -16.02 -14.37 -1.13
CA PRO A 295 -17.30 -13.65 -1.11
C PRO A 295 -17.13 -12.17 -1.44
N ARG A 296 -18.20 -11.54 -1.91
CA ARG A 296 -18.24 -10.09 -2.20
C ARG A 296 -17.92 -9.22 -1.00
N SER A 297 -18.14 -9.73 0.20
CA SER A 297 -17.83 -9.07 1.47
C SER A 297 -16.33 -9.03 1.79
N TYR A 298 -15.47 -9.79 1.10
CA TYR A 298 -14.05 -9.93 1.44
C TYR A 298 -13.35 -8.59 1.63
N VAL A 299 -13.33 -7.75 0.59
CA VAL A 299 -12.67 -6.44 0.67
C VAL A 299 -13.36 -5.48 1.65
N PRO A 300 -14.70 -5.30 1.64
CA PRO A 300 -15.37 -4.47 2.64
C PRO A 300 -15.12 -4.92 4.08
N THR A 301 -15.16 -6.22 4.36
CA THR A 301 -14.92 -6.76 5.72
C THR A 301 -13.48 -6.46 6.14
N LEU A 302 -12.48 -6.77 5.30
CA LEU A 302 -11.09 -6.51 5.65
C LEU A 302 -10.81 -5.02 5.83
N PHE A 303 -11.44 -4.14 5.04
CA PHE A 303 -11.39 -2.70 5.30
C PHE A 303 -11.92 -2.35 6.69
N ALA A 304 -13.06 -2.91 7.09
CA ALA A 304 -13.67 -2.64 8.38
C ALA A 304 -12.82 -3.12 9.55
N VAL A 305 -12.06 -4.22 9.40
CA VAL A 305 -11.33 -4.85 10.50
C VAL A 305 -9.81 -4.60 10.50
N GLN A 306 -9.22 -4.11 9.39
CA GLN A 306 -7.78 -3.82 9.30
C GLN A 306 -7.44 -2.31 9.27
N VAL A 307 -8.44 -1.44 9.04
CA VAL A 307 -8.22 0.00 9.09
C VAL A 307 -8.49 0.50 10.51
N PRO A 308 -7.59 1.31 11.12
CA PRO A 308 -7.80 1.87 12.45
C PRO A 308 -9.14 2.60 12.56
N GLU A 309 -9.84 2.45 13.69
CA GLU A 309 -11.22 2.90 13.89
C GLU A 309 -11.43 4.38 13.59
N LEU A 310 -10.52 5.23 14.05
CA LEU A 310 -10.63 6.67 13.82
C LEU A 310 -10.50 7.01 12.33
N LEU A 311 -9.53 6.38 11.64
CA LEU A 311 -9.36 6.54 10.20
C LEU A 311 -10.59 6.02 9.44
N LEU A 312 -11.13 4.87 9.85
CA LEU A 312 -12.34 4.28 9.27
C LEU A 312 -13.55 5.20 9.44
N ALA A 313 -13.83 5.64 10.65
CA ALA A 313 -14.97 6.50 10.95
C ALA A 313 -14.90 7.85 10.23
N LEU A 314 -13.75 8.53 10.30
CA LEU A 314 -13.55 9.81 9.62
C LEU A 314 -13.51 9.65 8.10
N GLY A 315 -12.96 8.56 7.58
CA GLY A 315 -12.91 8.27 6.13
C GLY A 315 -14.30 8.04 5.54
N LEU A 316 -15.14 7.25 6.21
CA LEU A 316 -16.53 7.03 5.80
C LEU A 316 -17.34 8.35 5.88
N CYS A 317 -17.21 9.10 6.98
CA CYS A 317 -17.83 10.41 7.13
C CYS A 317 -17.36 11.37 6.01
N GLY A 318 -16.06 11.44 5.76
CA GLY A 318 -15.48 12.32 4.74
C GLY A 318 -15.92 11.94 3.32
N THR A 319 -16.06 10.65 3.04
CA THR A 319 -16.60 10.16 1.77
C THR A 319 -18.05 10.64 1.59
N ALA A 320 -18.89 10.47 2.60
CA ALA A 320 -20.28 10.93 2.56
C ALA A 320 -20.38 12.46 2.40
N VAL A 321 -19.59 13.21 3.17
CA VAL A 321 -19.54 14.68 3.09
C VAL A 321 -19.06 15.17 1.72
N ALA A 322 -18.04 14.50 1.14
CA ALA A 322 -17.55 14.85 -0.19
C ALA A 322 -18.61 14.59 -1.28
N ILE A 323 -19.30 13.44 -1.23
CA ILE A 323 -20.42 13.14 -2.14
C ILE A 323 -21.53 14.20 -2.01
N PHE A 324 -21.91 14.54 -0.77
CA PHE A 324 -22.91 15.56 -0.52
C PHE A 324 -22.49 16.93 -1.09
N ALA A 325 -21.22 17.32 -0.88
CA ALA A 325 -20.69 18.55 -1.43
C ALA A 325 -20.68 18.57 -2.97
N ILE A 326 -20.37 17.45 -3.62
CA ILE A 326 -20.40 17.30 -5.08
C ILE A 326 -21.83 17.52 -5.61
N VAL A 327 -22.84 16.92 -4.94
CA VAL A 327 -24.24 16.95 -5.41
C VAL A 327 -24.89 18.30 -5.14
N ARG A 328 -24.72 18.87 -3.94
CA ARG A 328 -25.44 20.09 -3.51
C ARG A 328 -24.76 21.42 -3.86
N ASN A 329 -23.51 21.39 -4.33
CA ASN A 329 -22.83 22.63 -4.69
C ASN A 329 -23.53 23.33 -5.87
N ALA A 330 -24.07 24.52 -5.62
CA ALA A 330 -24.74 25.35 -6.62
C ALA A 330 -23.77 26.22 -7.44
N ASP A 331 -22.48 26.28 -7.04
CA ASP A 331 -21.47 27.08 -7.73
C ASP A 331 -21.17 26.47 -9.13
N ARG A 332 -21.49 27.26 -10.15
CA ARG A 332 -21.28 26.90 -11.57
C ARG A 332 -20.07 27.61 -12.20
N SER A 333 -19.29 28.31 -11.40
CA SER A 333 -18.03 28.94 -11.82
C SER A 333 -17.02 27.86 -12.27
N THR A 334 -15.95 28.30 -12.91
CA THR A 334 -14.81 27.41 -13.23
C THR A 334 -14.22 26.80 -11.98
N GLU A 335 -14.06 27.59 -10.91
CA GLU A 335 -13.54 27.13 -9.63
C GLU A 335 -14.47 26.10 -8.97
N GLY A 336 -15.80 26.37 -8.94
CA GLY A 336 -16.80 25.43 -8.43
C GLY A 336 -16.83 24.11 -9.19
N ALA A 337 -16.77 24.15 -10.52
CA ALA A 337 -16.69 22.97 -11.37
C ALA A 337 -15.41 22.15 -11.13
N GLY A 338 -14.25 22.82 -11.09
CA GLY A 338 -12.96 22.19 -10.82
C GLY A 338 -12.89 21.57 -9.42
N ARG A 339 -13.37 22.27 -8.38
CA ARG A 339 -13.43 21.74 -7.02
C ARG A 339 -14.30 20.50 -6.90
N ARG A 340 -15.46 20.47 -7.55
CA ARG A 340 -16.35 19.29 -7.59
C ARG A 340 -15.68 18.12 -8.29
N ALA A 341 -14.97 18.36 -9.41
CA ALA A 341 -14.22 17.34 -10.13
C ALA A 341 -13.07 16.78 -9.28
N ALA A 342 -12.33 17.63 -8.57
CA ALA A 342 -11.26 17.23 -7.68
C ALA A 342 -11.75 16.34 -6.52
N LEU A 343 -12.88 16.70 -5.91
CA LEU A 343 -13.55 15.88 -4.89
C LEU A 343 -14.03 14.55 -5.48
N LEU A 344 -14.65 14.57 -6.67
CA LEU A 344 -15.12 13.36 -7.35
C LEU A 344 -13.96 12.41 -7.66
N ALA A 345 -12.84 12.90 -8.18
CA ALA A 345 -11.64 12.10 -8.42
C ALA A 345 -11.14 11.43 -7.14
N THR A 346 -11.17 12.15 -6.01
CA THR A 346 -10.75 11.61 -4.71
C THR A 346 -11.71 10.54 -4.19
N VAL A 347 -13.02 10.75 -4.32
CA VAL A 347 -14.06 9.77 -3.96
C VAL A 347 -13.97 8.53 -4.83
N LEU A 348 -13.77 8.69 -6.15
CA LEU A 348 -13.61 7.58 -7.09
C LEU A 348 -12.34 6.78 -6.80
N ALA A 349 -11.24 7.42 -6.39
CA ALA A 349 -10.01 6.73 -6.00
C ALA A 349 -10.21 5.78 -4.80
N VAL A 350 -11.23 6.02 -3.98
CA VAL A 350 -11.63 5.14 -2.86
C VAL A 350 -12.67 4.12 -3.31
N LEU A 351 -13.77 4.58 -3.87
CA LEU A 351 -14.96 3.73 -4.07
C LEU A 351 -14.87 2.86 -5.33
N LEU A 352 -14.30 3.37 -6.42
CA LEU A 352 -14.32 2.65 -7.70
C LEU A 352 -13.61 1.31 -7.66
N PRO A 353 -12.37 1.18 -7.11
CA PRO A 353 -11.70 -0.11 -7.00
C PRO A 353 -12.48 -1.13 -6.15
N VAL A 354 -13.02 -0.67 -5.02
CA VAL A 354 -13.79 -1.53 -4.10
C VAL A 354 -15.09 -1.99 -4.76
N LEU A 355 -15.84 -1.08 -5.39
CA LEU A 355 -17.10 -1.40 -6.08
C LEU A 355 -16.89 -2.38 -7.24
N ILE A 356 -15.85 -2.16 -8.05
CA ILE A 356 -15.52 -3.08 -9.14
C ILE A 356 -15.24 -4.48 -8.57
N THR A 357 -14.45 -4.58 -7.51
CA THR A 357 -14.12 -5.87 -6.89
C THR A 357 -15.36 -6.57 -6.32
N VAL A 358 -16.24 -5.82 -5.66
CA VAL A 358 -17.52 -6.36 -5.14
C VAL A 358 -18.42 -6.89 -6.26
N VAL A 359 -18.43 -6.20 -7.42
CA VAL A 359 -19.25 -6.59 -8.57
C VAL A 359 -18.63 -7.78 -9.31
N THR A 360 -17.34 -7.70 -9.65
CA THR A 360 -16.66 -8.68 -10.52
C THR A 360 -16.17 -9.92 -9.79
N ARG A 361 -15.97 -9.86 -8.46
CA ARG A 361 -15.45 -10.94 -7.63
C ARG A 361 -14.17 -11.58 -8.20
N PRO A 362 -13.11 -10.79 -8.43
CA PRO A 362 -11.84 -11.38 -8.84
C PRO A 362 -11.28 -12.27 -7.73
N ALA A 363 -10.40 -13.20 -8.08
CA ALA A 363 -9.67 -14.00 -7.11
C ALA A 363 -8.87 -13.11 -6.14
N MET A 364 -9.20 -13.16 -4.84
CA MET A 364 -8.60 -12.33 -3.80
C MET A 364 -7.96 -13.18 -2.71
N TYR A 365 -6.77 -12.77 -2.26
CA TYR A 365 -5.95 -13.54 -1.31
C TYR A 365 -4.94 -12.64 -0.59
N ASN A 366 -4.39 -13.16 0.53
CA ASN A 366 -3.38 -12.50 1.35
C ASN A 366 -3.84 -11.13 1.85
N GLY A 367 -5.00 -11.09 2.49
CA GLY A 367 -5.55 -9.91 3.12
C GLY A 367 -5.91 -8.80 2.14
N ILE A 368 -5.95 -7.58 2.64
CA ILE A 368 -6.34 -6.38 1.86
C ILE A 368 -5.18 -5.73 1.10
N ARG A 369 -4.02 -6.38 1.01
CA ARG A 369 -2.78 -5.80 0.44
C ARG A 369 -2.95 -5.15 -0.94
N HIS A 370 -3.78 -5.73 -1.78
CA HIS A 370 -4.03 -5.21 -3.13
C HIS A 370 -4.74 -3.85 -3.14
N PHE A 371 -5.28 -3.41 -2.00
CA PHE A 371 -6.03 -2.15 -1.81
C PHE A 371 -5.29 -1.13 -0.94
N VAL A 372 -4.03 -1.35 -0.60
CA VAL A 372 -3.21 -0.37 0.15
C VAL A 372 -3.20 1.00 -0.54
N PHE A 373 -3.30 1.03 -1.89
CA PHE A 373 -3.38 2.26 -2.66
C PHE A 373 -4.69 3.07 -2.46
N VAL A 374 -5.71 2.49 -1.85
CA VAL A 374 -6.95 3.17 -1.48
C VAL A 374 -6.81 3.95 -0.17
N LEU A 375 -5.85 3.58 0.69
CA LEU A 375 -5.65 4.23 1.99
C LEU A 375 -5.25 5.71 1.89
N PRO A 376 -4.32 6.14 1.00
CA PRO A 376 -3.99 7.56 0.84
C PRO A 376 -5.20 8.46 0.51
N PRO A 377 -6.02 8.21 -0.53
CA PRO A 377 -7.22 9.02 -0.78
C PRO A 377 -8.26 8.90 0.34
N PHE A 378 -8.39 7.74 1.00
CA PHE A 378 -9.28 7.57 2.13
C PHE A 378 -8.86 8.43 3.33
N ALA A 379 -7.55 8.49 3.63
CA ALA A 379 -7.01 9.36 4.66
C ALA A 379 -7.19 10.86 4.33
N VAL A 380 -7.15 11.22 3.03
CA VAL A 380 -7.49 12.60 2.60
C VAL A 380 -8.93 12.93 2.92
N LEU A 381 -9.88 12.05 2.60
CA LEU A 381 -11.30 12.24 2.94
C LEU A 381 -11.52 12.28 4.45
N ALA A 382 -10.82 11.43 5.21
CA ALA A 382 -10.83 11.46 6.67
C ALA A 382 -10.31 12.80 7.22
N GLY A 383 -9.23 13.32 6.65
CA GLY A 383 -8.68 14.63 7.00
C GLY A 383 -9.66 15.78 6.72
N LEU A 384 -10.42 15.72 5.62
CA LEU A 384 -11.46 16.69 5.29
C LEU A 384 -12.59 16.67 6.35
N ALA A 385 -13.09 15.49 6.71
CA ALA A 385 -14.11 15.35 7.73
C ALA A 385 -13.62 15.83 9.09
N GLY A 386 -12.42 15.40 9.50
CA GLY A 386 -11.83 15.80 10.77
C GLY A 386 -11.65 17.31 10.89
N ALA A 387 -11.20 17.99 9.82
CA ALA A 387 -11.06 19.43 9.79
C ALA A 387 -12.43 20.13 9.92
N GLN A 388 -13.46 19.65 9.21
CA GLN A 388 -14.81 20.21 9.30
C GLN A 388 -15.45 19.98 10.68
N ILE A 389 -15.26 18.79 11.26
CA ILE A 389 -15.73 18.49 12.63
C ILE A 389 -15.03 19.40 13.63
N ALA A 390 -13.72 19.56 13.55
CA ALA A 390 -12.95 20.43 14.44
C ALA A 390 -13.41 21.90 14.34
N ASP A 391 -13.62 22.41 13.12
CA ASP A 391 -14.13 23.76 12.91
C ASP A 391 -15.58 23.93 13.39
N GLY A 392 -16.40 22.91 13.23
CA GLY A 392 -17.77 22.87 13.78
C GLY A 392 -17.77 22.93 15.32
N LEU A 393 -16.97 22.06 15.96
CA LEU A 393 -16.91 21.96 17.41
C LEU A 393 -16.32 23.20 18.09
N ARG A 394 -15.42 23.92 17.44
CA ARG A 394 -14.91 25.22 17.93
C ARG A 394 -16.03 26.24 18.16
N ARG A 395 -17.15 26.18 17.41
CA ARG A 395 -18.30 27.06 17.56
C ARG A 395 -19.11 26.79 18.84
N TYR A 396 -19.00 25.56 19.39
CA TYR A 396 -19.62 25.16 20.64
C TYR A 396 -18.77 25.43 21.89
N GLY A 397 -17.58 26.05 21.71
CA GLY A 397 -16.72 26.49 22.78
C GLY A 397 -15.45 25.67 22.99
N LYS A 398 -14.65 26.10 23.97
CA LYS A 398 -13.31 25.54 24.22
C LYS A 398 -13.35 24.08 24.68
N VAL A 399 -14.40 23.67 25.40
CA VAL A 399 -14.55 22.28 25.87
C VAL A 399 -14.76 21.32 24.71
N ALA A 400 -15.66 21.66 23.78
CA ALA A 400 -15.89 20.85 22.58
C ALA A 400 -14.65 20.77 21.67
N ALA A 401 -13.94 21.88 21.51
CA ALA A 401 -12.67 21.90 20.79
C ALA A 401 -11.60 21.04 21.47
N GLY A 402 -11.48 21.11 22.80
CA GLY A 402 -10.58 20.27 23.59
C GLY A 402 -10.91 18.78 23.45
N ALA A 403 -12.19 18.41 23.53
CA ALA A 403 -12.64 17.02 23.35
C ALA A 403 -12.27 16.46 21.98
N SER A 404 -12.37 17.26 20.91
CA SER A 404 -11.97 16.81 19.57
C SER A 404 -10.45 16.54 19.44
N ILE A 405 -9.63 17.34 20.12
CA ILE A 405 -8.18 17.13 20.18
C ILE A 405 -7.86 15.85 20.95
N VAL A 406 -8.49 15.64 22.11
CA VAL A 406 -8.32 14.43 22.91
C VAL A 406 -8.73 13.19 22.10
N ALA A 407 -9.88 13.22 21.45
CA ALA A 407 -10.34 12.12 20.59
C ALA A 407 -9.35 11.80 19.46
N LEU A 408 -8.76 12.82 18.85
CA LEU A 408 -7.73 12.65 17.83
C LEU A 408 -6.45 12.03 18.41
N ILE A 409 -5.97 12.51 19.57
CA ILE A 409 -4.79 11.98 20.23
C ILE A 409 -5.01 10.52 20.62
N VAL A 410 -6.12 10.19 21.26
CA VAL A 410 -6.43 8.81 21.69
C VAL A 410 -6.58 7.90 20.47
N GLY A 411 -7.33 8.33 19.45
CA GLY A 411 -7.57 7.52 18.25
C GLY A 411 -6.34 7.32 17.36
N THR A 412 -5.30 8.15 17.50
CA THR A 412 -4.00 7.96 16.81
C THR A 412 -2.98 7.27 17.68
N ALA A 413 -3.04 7.43 19.00
CA ALA A 413 -2.13 6.75 19.94
C ALA A 413 -2.39 5.24 19.98
N SER A 414 -3.65 4.81 19.88
CA SER A 414 -4.01 3.38 19.91
C SER A 414 -3.29 2.60 18.79
N PRO A 415 -3.44 2.91 17.51
CA PRO A 415 -2.74 2.16 16.46
C PRO A 415 -1.20 2.31 16.53
N ILE A 416 -0.66 3.41 17.08
CA ILE A 416 0.80 3.51 17.34
C ILE A 416 1.24 2.46 18.35
N VAL A 417 0.47 2.27 19.43
CA VAL A 417 0.77 1.23 20.44
C VAL A 417 0.71 -0.17 19.81
N ASP A 418 -0.28 -0.43 18.97
CA ASP A 418 -0.43 -1.70 18.27
C ASP A 418 0.75 -1.92 17.30
N MET A 419 1.17 -0.90 16.54
CA MET A 419 2.38 -0.95 15.71
C MET A 419 3.62 -1.30 16.52
N MET A 420 3.82 -0.68 17.69
CA MET A 420 4.97 -0.97 18.57
C MET A 420 4.96 -2.41 19.09
N ARG A 421 3.77 -2.96 19.43
CA ARG A 421 3.62 -4.34 19.92
C ARG A 421 3.82 -5.38 18.83
N LEU A 422 3.37 -5.07 17.61
CA LEU A 422 3.45 -5.97 16.46
C LEU A 422 4.80 -5.90 15.74
N HIS A 423 5.58 -4.85 15.94
CA HIS A 423 6.83 -4.64 15.22
C HIS A 423 7.71 -5.91 15.17
N PRO A 424 8.20 -6.31 13.99
CA PRO A 424 8.12 -5.70 12.64
C PRO A 424 7.00 -6.28 11.76
N TYR A 425 5.87 -6.68 12.33
CA TYR A 425 4.74 -7.30 11.62
C TYR A 425 3.49 -6.42 11.62
N GLU A 426 3.63 -5.09 11.54
CA GLU A 426 2.53 -4.12 11.63
C GLU A 426 1.44 -4.38 10.59
N TYR A 427 1.79 -4.92 9.42
CA TYR A 427 0.84 -5.24 8.35
C TYR A 427 -0.16 -6.35 8.72
N THR A 428 0.08 -7.06 9.82
CA THR A 428 -0.83 -8.10 10.35
C THR A 428 -1.82 -7.57 11.37
N ASP A 429 -1.85 -6.25 11.57
CA ASP A 429 -2.75 -5.61 12.52
C ASP A 429 -4.22 -5.81 12.15
N TYR A 430 -5.02 -6.02 13.17
CA TYR A 430 -6.47 -6.00 13.15
C TYR A 430 -6.96 -5.10 14.27
N ASN A 431 -7.87 -4.19 13.93
CA ASN A 431 -8.37 -3.20 14.86
C ASN A 431 -9.16 -3.81 16.05
N HIS A 432 -9.49 -2.99 17.03
CA HIS A 432 -10.18 -3.45 18.25
C HIS A 432 -11.63 -3.92 17.98
N LEU A 433 -12.27 -3.47 16.86
CA LEU A 433 -13.58 -3.98 16.45
C LEU A 433 -13.49 -5.47 16.06
N ALA A 434 -12.37 -5.90 15.52
CA ALA A 434 -12.07 -7.32 15.25
C ALA A 434 -11.61 -8.09 16.50
N GLY A 435 -11.33 -7.39 17.61
CA GLY A 435 -10.76 -7.93 18.84
C GLY A 435 -9.23 -8.08 18.81
N GLY A 436 -8.55 -7.30 17.93
CA GLY A 436 -7.11 -7.34 17.74
C GLY A 436 -6.60 -8.64 17.12
N VAL A 437 -5.29 -8.77 17.01
CA VAL A 437 -4.61 -9.94 16.43
C VAL A 437 -4.98 -11.26 17.11
N PRO A 438 -5.11 -11.36 18.47
CA PRO A 438 -5.44 -12.62 19.12
C PRO A 438 -6.78 -13.23 18.69
N ARG A 439 -7.79 -12.40 18.39
CA ARG A 439 -9.10 -12.85 17.93
C ARG A 439 -9.14 -12.98 16.41
N ALA A 440 -8.47 -12.08 15.69
CA ALA A 440 -8.40 -12.11 14.23
C ALA A 440 -7.74 -13.38 13.68
N ARG A 441 -6.75 -13.97 14.38
CA ARG A 441 -6.08 -15.22 14.02
C ARG A 441 -7.05 -16.37 13.73
N GLN A 442 -8.19 -16.40 14.40
CA GLN A 442 -9.16 -17.49 14.22
C GLN A 442 -10.01 -17.32 12.95
N ASN A 443 -10.05 -16.09 12.42
CA ASN A 443 -10.94 -15.71 11.35
C ASN A 443 -10.20 -15.33 10.06
N PHE A 444 -8.92 -14.89 10.15
CA PHE A 444 -8.16 -14.32 9.04
C PHE A 444 -6.71 -14.77 9.08
N MET A 445 -6.04 -14.72 7.93
CA MET A 445 -4.59 -14.90 7.85
C MET A 445 -3.86 -13.70 8.44
N LEU A 446 -2.73 -13.96 9.11
CA LEU A 446 -1.88 -12.93 9.73
C LEU A 446 -0.58 -12.73 8.94
N ASP A 447 0.42 -13.59 9.14
CA ASP A 447 1.73 -13.49 8.48
C ASP A 447 1.74 -14.19 7.12
N TYR A 448 0.86 -13.76 6.22
CA TYR A 448 0.76 -14.31 4.86
C TYR A 448 2.03 -14.10 4.01
N TRP A 449 2.93 -13.20 4.41
CA TRP A 449 4.24 -13.03 3.79
C TRP A 449 5.31 -13.97 4.36
N GLY A 450 5.12 -14.54 5.55
CA GLY A 450 6.07 -15.41 6.24
C GLY A 450 7.31 -14.67 6.75
N LEU A 451 7.19 -13.39 7.10
CA LEU A 451 8.32 -12.57 7.56
C LEU A 451 8.95 -13.11 8.84
N ALA A 452 8.16 -13.75 9.70
CA ALA A 452 8.60 -14.29 10.98
C ALA A 452 9.66 -15.40 10.81
N LEU A 453 9.70 -16.08 9.67
CA LEU A 453 10.71 -17.10 9.41
C LEU A 453 12.13 -16.53 9.35
N THR A 454 12.31 -15.27 8.92
CA THR A 454 13.62 -14.61 8.96
C THR A 454 14.09 -14.37 10.40
N GLN A 455 13.20 -13.94 11.29
CA GLN A 455 13.53 -13.78 12.71
C GLN A 455 13.83 -15.14 13.35
N ALA A 456 13.02 -16.16 13.06
CA ALA A 456 13.24 -17.52 13.53
C ALA A 456 14.59 -18.08 13.04
N SER A 457 14.95 -17.82 11.79
CA SER A 457 16.25 -18.22 11.24
C SER A 457 17.43 -17.58 11.98
N ARG A 458 17.36 -16.28 12.25
CA ARG A 458 18.41 -15.56 13.01
C ARG A 458 18.52 -16.11 14.44
N GLN A 459 17.40 -16.43 15.09
CA GLN A 459 17.41 -17.02 16.44
C GLN A 459 17.97 -18.43 16.45
N LEU A 460 17.65 -19.28 15.44
CA LEU A 460 18.23 -20.61 15.30
C LEU A 460 19.76 -20.54 15.14
N LEU A 461 20.28 -19.63 14.33
CA LEU A 461 21.73 -19.44 14.18
C LEU A 461 22.39 -19.05 15.51
N ALA A 462 21.77 -18.17 16.28
CA ALA A 462 22.27 -17.76 17.59
C ALA A 462 22.27 -18.95 18.59
N ASP A 463 21.19 -19.73 18.61
CA ASP A 463 21.06 -20.90 19.49
C ASP A 463 22.12 -21.99 19.18
N ILE A 464 22.32 -22.31 17.91
CA ILE A 464 23.35 -23.27 17.48
C ILE A 464 24.75 -22.77 17.85
N ALA A 465 25.03 -21.48 17.64
CA ALA A 465 26.31 -20.89 18.01
C ALA A 465 26.58 -20.96 19.52
N VAL A 466 25.58 -20.67 20.36
CA VAL A 466 25.68 -20.75 21.83
C VAL A 466 25.90 -22.19 22.31
N ARG A 467 25.22 -23.15 21.67
CA ARG A 467 25.35 -24.58 22.04
C ARG A 467 26.55 -25.26 21.41
N HIS A 468 27.30 -24.58 20.54
CA HIS A 468 28.42 -25.14 19.78
C HIS A 468 28.04 -26.42 18.99
N GLU A 469 26.77 -26.53 18.56
CA GLU A 469 26.28 -27.69 17.83
C GLU A 469 26.85 -27.73 16.39
N GLN A 470 27.12 -28.95 15.90
CA GLN A 470 27.58 -29.18 14.55
C GLN A 470 26.66 -30.18 13.85
N PRO A 471 26.44 -30.04 12.52
CA PRO A 471 25.64 -30.99 11.77
C PRO A 471 26.37 -32.32 11.63
N ALA A 472 25.63 -33.44 11.71
CA ALA A 472 26.19 -34.77 11.55
C ALA A 472 26.78 -35.01 10.17
N ASP A 473 26.16 -34.49 9.12
CA ASP A 473 26.49 -34.72 7.71
C ASP A 473 27.08 -33.46 7.01
N GLY A 474 27.75 -32.58 7.76
CA GLY A 474 28.41 -31.37 7.22
C GLY A 474 27.49 -30.21 6.90
N GLN A 475 26.20 -30.43 6.76
CA GLN A 475 25.15 -29.38 6.60
C GLN A 475 23.90 -29.72 7.40
N TRP A 476 23.30 -28.70 8.02
CA TRP A 476 22.00 -28.84 8.62
C TRP A 476 20.89 -28.98 7.57
N LYS A 477 19.93 -29.85 7.81
CA LYS A 477 18.70 -29.96 7.03
C LYS A 477 17.54 -29.34 7.77
N ILE A 478 16.86 -28.37 7.18
CA ILE A 478 15.69 -27.75 7.77
C ILE A 478 14.46 -27.88 6.86
N ALA A 479 13.40 -28.47 7.40
CA ALA A 479 12.12 -28.54 6.73
C ALA A 479 11.34 -27.25 6.98
N VAL A 480 10.79 -26.62 5.92
CA VAL A 480 10.14 -25.31 6.02
C VAL A 480 8.70 -25.39 5.53
N CYS A 481 7.75 -25.01 6.39
CA CYS A 481 6.38 -24.71 5.98
C CYS A 481 6.24 -23.19 5.88
N GLY A 482 6.37 -22.66 4.69
CA GLY A 482 6.41 -21.22 4.39
C GLY A 482 7.40 -20.91 3.27
N PRO A 483 7.79 -19.65 3.06
CA PRO A 483 8.73 -19.26 2.01
C PRO A 483 10.15 -19.79 2.24
N HIS A 484 10.62 -20.66 1.37
CA HIS A 484 11.98 -21.24 1.44
C HIS A 484 13.11 -20.25 1.14
N PRO A 485 13.04 -19.42 0.06
CA PRO A 485 14.13 -18.53 -0.29
C PRO A 485 14.53 -17.55 0.83
N PRO A 486 13.58 -16.92 1.56
CA PRO A 486 13.88 -16.10 2.73
C PRO A 486 14.65 -16.85 3.82
N VAL A 487 14.25 -18.09 4.12
CA VAL A 487 14.92 -18.93 5.13
C VAL A 487 16.33 -19.30 4.67
N ALA A 488 16.49 -19.74 3.42
CA ALA A 488 17.80 -20.06 2.84
C ALA A 488 18.76 -18.87 2.86
N VAL A 489 18.27 -17.67 2.51
CA VAL A 489 19.07 -16.44 2.56
C VAL A 489 19.48 -16.10 4.01
N ALA A 490 18.58 -16.26 4.97
CA ALA A 490 18.83 -15.91 6.36
C ALA A 490 19.77 -16.90 7.06
N LEU A 491 19.66 -18.20 6.77
CA LEU A 491 20.47 -19.26 7.38
C LEU A 491 21.84 -19.43 6.71
N GLY A 492 21.95 -19.08 5.42
CA GLY A 492 23.20 -19.22 4.66
C GLY A 492 23.53 -20.66 4.24
N PRO A 493 24.73 -20.88 3.67
CA PRO A 493 25.10 -22.13 2.99
C PRO A 493 25.29 -23.34 3.91
N GLN A 494 25.34 -23.14 5.23
CA GLN A 494 25.42 -24.21 6.21
C GLN A 494 24.09 -24.96 6.41
N PHE A 495 23.01 -24.48 5.81
CA PHE A 495 21.69 -25.10 5.83
C PHE A 495 21.18 -25.45 4.44
N THR A 496 20.51 -26.60 4.34
CA THR A 496 19.71 -26.97 3.17
C THR A 496 18.23 -26.93 3.55
N THR A 497 17.43 -26.15 2.83
CA THR A 497 15.98 -26.06 3.02
C THR A 497 15.25 -27.13 2.20
N THR A 498 14.21 -27.73 2.78
CA THR A 498 13.39 -28.76 2.13
C THR A 498 11.92 -28.63 2.55
N TRP A 499 11.00 -29.14 1.71
CA TRP A 499 9.60 -29.35 2.07
C TRP A 499 9.36 -30.65 2.82
N ASN A 500 10.26 -31.63 2.60
CA ASN A 500 10.12 -32.94 3.17
C ASN A 500 10.73 -32.98 4.58
N PRO A 501 9.94 -33.21 5.63
CA PRO A 501 10.47 -33.27 6.99
C PRO A 501 11.28 -34.55 7.27
N LYS A 502 11.20 -35.56 6.39
CA LYS A 502 11.88 -36.83 6.59
C LYS A 502 13.41 -36.65 6.54
N GLY A 503 14.07 -36.96 7.63
CA GLY A 503 15.51 -36.82 7.77
C GLY A 503 16.00 -35.36 7.85
N ALA A 504 15.12 -34.43 8.20
CA ALA A 504 15.49 -33.07 8.56
C ALA A 504 15.87 -32.99 10.04
N ASP A 505 16.84 -32.12 10.37
CA ASP A 505 17.25 -31.87 11.76
C ASP A 505 16.24 -30.98 12.48
N PHE A 506 15.71 -30.00 11.76
CA PHE A 506 14.75 -29.01 12.28
C PHE A 506 13.56 -28.87 11.34
N ALA A 507 12.42 -28.40 11.91
CA ALA A 507 11.31 -27.89 11.11
C ALA A 507 10.97 -26.47 11.55
N MET A 508 10.84 -25.57 10.57
CA MET A 508 10.41 -24.19 10.78
C MET A 508 9.07 -23.99 10.08
N VAL A 509 8.07 -23.60 10.86
CA VAL A 509 6.69 -23.46 10.36
C VAL A 509 6.17 -22.06 10.63
N VAL A 510 5.52 -21.44 9.63
CA VAL A 510 4.78 -20.21 9.84
C VAL A 510 3.49 -20.48 10.60
N GLY A 511 3.03 -19.53 11.41
CA GLY A 511 1.84 -19.67 12.26
C GLY A 511 0.49 -19.68 11.53
N GLU A 512 0.47 -20.08 10.26
CA GLU A 512 -0.71 -20.08 9.41
C GLU A 512 -1.42 -21.44 9.39
N PHE A 513 -2.71 -21.44 9.04
CA PHE A 513 -3.60 -22.61 9.09
C PHE A 513 -3.11 -23.81 8.29
N TYR A 514 -2.35 -23.61 7.23
CA TYR A 514 -1.87 -24.66 6.35
C TYR A 514 -0.64 -25.40 6.89
N CYS A 515 0.04 -24.87 7.90
CA CYS A 515 1.15 -25.54 8.54
C CYS A 515 0.70 -26.39 9.72
N ALA A 516 1.14 -27.65 9.74
CA ALA A 516 0.77 -28.61 10.77
C ALA A 516 1.45 -28.31 12.12
N LYS A 517 0.74 -28.58 13.21
CA LYS A 517 1.37 -28.73 14.51
C LYS A 517 2.04 -30.10 14.57
N LEU A 518 3.36 -30.12 14.74
CA LEU A 518 4.16 -31.34 14.68
C LEU A 518 4.25 -32.00 16.06
N ASP A 519 4.30 -33.32 16.07
CA ASP A 519 4.62 -34.12 17.26
C ASP A 519 6.15 -34.20 17.46
N ALA A 520 6.74 -33.06 17.79
CA ALA A 520 8.18 -32.88 18.00
C ALA A 520 8.43 -31.80 19.06
N PRO A 521 9.59 -31.83 19.75
CA PRO A 521 9.94 -30.80 20.72
C PRO A 521 9.99 -29.42 20.06
N VAL A 522 9.34 -28.45 20.70
CA VAL A 522 9.43 -27.04 20.32
C VAL A 522 10.72 -26.46 20.86
N VAL A 523 11.56 -25.90 20.01
CA VAL A 523 12.78 -25.22 20.41
C VAL A 523 12.47 -23.81 20.89
N PHE A 524 11.71 -23.04 20.08
CA PHE A 524 11.17 -21.74 20.43
C PHE A 524 10.00 -21.32 19.53
N ASP A 525 9.32 -20.26 19.94
CA ASP A 525 8.27 -19.57 19.20
C ASP A 525 8.64 -18.11 18.97
N ILE A 526 8.34 -17.60 17.79
CA ILE A 526 8.27 -16.17 17.50
C ILE A 526 6.83 -15.73 17.74
N MET A 527 6.62 -14.88 18.74
CA MET A 527 5.28 -14.49 19.18
C MET A 527 5.07 -12.97 19.15
N ARG A 528 3.84 -12.56 18.82
CA ARG A 528 3.33 -11.18 19.03
C ARG A 528 1.93 -11.28 19.63
N GLU A 529 1.64 -10.46 20.65
CA GLU A 529 0.35 -10.41 21.34
C GLU A 529 -0.22 -11.80 21.73
N GLY A 530 0.64 -12.72 22.15
CA GLY A 530 0.22 -14.08 22.54
C GLY A 530 -0.06 -15.03 21.35
N VAL A 531 0.17 -14.58 20.12
CA VAL A 531 -0.02 -15.38 18.91
C VAL A 531 1.33 -15.83 18.35
N VAL A 532 1.41 -17.11 17.94
CA VAL A 532 2.60 -17.68 17.29
C VAL A 532 2.62 -17.28 15.84
N TYR A 533 3.67 -16.61 15.40
CA TYR A 533 3.95 -16.21 14.02
C TYR A 533 4.87 -17.20 13.30
N ALA A 534 5.84 -17.76 14.03
CA ALA A 534 6.66 -18.86 13.56
C ALA A 534 7.04 -19.78 14.72
N ARG A 535 7.25 -21.05 14.43
CA ARG A 535 7.68 -22.06 15.41
C ARG A 535 8.81 -22.89 14.83
N LEU A 536 9.82 -23.14 15.68
CA LEU A 536 10.90 -24.06 15.38
C LEU A 536 10.74 -25.35 16.19
N TYR A 537 10.84 -26.49 15.51
CA TYR A 537 10.85 -27.82 16.10
C TYR A 537 12.22 -28.50 15.91
N ASP A 538 12.62 -29.31 16.87
CA ASP A 538 13.72 -30.27 16.74
C ASP A 538 13.16 -31.61 16.20
N LEU A 539 13.62 -32.02 15.03
CA LEU A 539 13.20 -33.27 14.38
C LEU A 539 14.19 -34.42 14.52
N ARG A 540 15.32 -34.19 15.16
CA ARG A 540 16.36 -35.22 15.29
C ARG A 540 15.84 -36.44 16.03
N GLY A 541 15.96 -37.63 15.39
CA GLY A 541 15.42 -38.88 15.92
C GLY A 541 13.90 -39.01 15.84
N ARG A 542 13.21 -38.15 15.10
CA ARG A 542 11.75 -38.16 14.90
C ARG A 542 11.37 -38.50 13.47
N SER A 543 10.20 -39.10 13.31
CA SER A 543 9.62 -39.37 11.99
C SER A 543 8.35 -38.57 11.82
N ILE A 544 8.46 -37.46 11.07
CA ILE A 544 7.33 -36.60 10.72
C ILE A 544 6.97 -36.85 9.26
N SER A 545 5.68 -37.06 8.98
CA SER A 545 5.20 -37.41 7.64
C SER A 545 4.90 -36.19 6.76
N SER A 546 4.41 -35.08 7.34
CA SER A 546 4.02 -33.87 6.60
C SER A 546 4.15 -32.63 7.47
N LEU A 547 4.49 -31.50 6.83
CA LEU A 547 4.42 -30.16 7.43
C LEU A 547 3.06 -29.50 7.23
N LEU A 548 2.18 -30.05 6.39
CA LEU A 548 0.92 -29.44 5.96
C LEU A 548 -0.28 -30.08 6.69
N THR A 549 -1.26 -29.25 7.04
CA THR A 549 -2.54 -29.68 7.65
C THR A 549 -3.52 -30.24 6.62
N VAL A 550 -3.48 -29.72 5.38
CA VAL A 550 -4.44 -30.06 4.33
C VAL A 550 -3.70 -30.69 3.16
N PRO A 551 -4.03 -31.95 2.78
CA PRO A 551 -3.48 -32.55 1.57
C PRO A 551 -3.85 -31.70 0.33
N GLY A 552 -2.89 -31.51 -0.57
CA GLY A 552 -3.11 -30.83 -1.85
C GLY A 552 -2.86 -29.32 -1.85
N ILE A 553 -2.41 -28.71 -0.76
CA ILE A 553 -1.70 -27.42 -0.84
C ILE A 553 -0.27 -27.76 -1.24
N GLU A 554 -0.09 -28.20 -2.46
CA GLU A 554 1.24 -28.31 -3.06
C GLU A 554 1.74 -26.89 -3.26
N GLN A 555 2.73 -26.51 -2.48
CA GLN A 555 3.48 -25.29 -2.71
C GLN A 555 4.31 -25.57 -3.97
N THR A 556 3.90 -24.98 -5.06
CA THR A 556 4.67 -25.02 -6.29
C THR A 556 6.02 -24.36 -6.03
N ASN A 557 7.08 -25.11 -6.26
CA ASN A 557 8.43 -24.59 -6.40
C ASN A 557 8.41 -23.51 -7.50
N TYR A 558 8.69 -22.27 -7.14
CA TYR A 558 9.06 -21.22 -8.05
C TYR A 558 10.59 -21.14 -8.11
#